data_b385fd0e3a1370a20d4a066f73c69552
#
_entry.id   b385fd0e3a1370a20d4a066f73c69552
#
_cell.length_a   1.000
_cell.length_b   1.000
_cell.length_c   1.000
_cell.angle_alpha   90.00
_cell.angle_beta   90.00
_cell.angle_gamma   90.00
#
_symmetry.space_group_name_H-M   'P 1'
#
loop_
_entity.id
_entity.type
_entity.pdbx_description
1 polymer ?
#
loop_
_entity_poly.entity_id
_entity_poly.type
_entity_poly.pdbx_seq_one_letter_code
_entity_poly.pdbx_strand_id
1 'polypeptide(L)'
;VAEMSDAAGTLWLDVGRRDWSDKLLAATGLTRAQMPALVEGSDVSGTLRADLAQRWGIPRVPVAGGGGDNAATACGMGVMTPGTGFLSLGTSGVLFAATESYAPNTGDAVHTFCHAIPATWHQMGVILSASDSMSWLSEITGRAVPDLAGLVPDDVGAPSPVGFLPPWFLALSPRN
;
A
#
# COMPACT_ATOMS: atom_id res chain seq x y z
N VAL A 1 -4.72 19.27 -5.10
CA VAL A 1 -4.28 18.68 -3.82
C VAL A 1 -3.76 17.26 -4.05
N ALA A 2 -2.93 16.76 -3.15
CA ALA A 2 -2.55 15.35 -3.03
C ALA A 2 -2.88 14.90 -1.60
N GLU A 3 -3.49 13.73 -1.48
CA GLU A 3 -3.79 13.17 -0.16
C GLU A 3 -2.53 12.48 0.40
N MET A 4 -2.39 12.51 1.72
CA MET A 4 -1.15 12.17 2.41
C MET A 4 -0.70 10.72 2.18
N SER A 5 -1.61 9.74 2.22
CA SER A 5 -1.26 8.33 2.02
C SER A 5 -0.91 8.02 0.56
N ASP A 6 -1.56 8.67 -0.38
CA ASP A 6 -1.25 8.55 -1.82
C ASP A 6 0.07 9.26 -2.16
N ALA A 7 0.28 10.48 -1.62
CA ALA A 7 1.52 11.22 -1.78
C ALA A 7 2.74 10.46 -1.25
N ALA A 8 2.58 9.64 -0.21
CA ALA A 8 3.65 8.83 0.36
C ALA A 8 4.25 7.81 -0.64
N GLY A 9 3.48 7.39 -1.65
CA GLY A 9 3.93 6.49 -2.71
C GLY A 9 4.73 7.16 -3.83
N THR A 10 4.85 8.48 -3.86
CA THR A 10 5.45 9.23 -4.97
C THR A 10 6.99 9.26 -4.97
N LEU A 11 7.64 8.85 -3.91
CA LEU A 11 9.07 9.04 -3.60
C LEU A 11 9.48 10.49 -3.31
N TRP A 12 8.63 11.48 -3.50
CA TRP A 12 8.95 12.88 -3.22
C TRP A 12 8.51 13.35 -1.82
N LEU A 13 7.65 12.57 -1.16
CA LEU A 13 7.26 12.85 0.22
C LEU A 13 8.33 12.36 1.20
N ASP A 14 8.67 13.20 2.17
CA ASP A 14 9.30 12.76 3.42
C ASP A 14 8.20 12.16 4.30
N VAL A 15 8.08 10.85 4.27
CA VAL A 15 7.00 10.11 4.95
C VAL A 15 7.02 10.35 6.46
N GLY A 16 8.22 10.46 7.05
CA GLY A 16 8.37 10.71 8.47
C GLY A 16 7.90 12.11 8.89
N ARG A 17 8.15 13.11 8.03
CA ARG A 17 7.76 14.50 8.25
C ARG A 17 6.38 14.85 7.72
N ARG A 18 5.78 13.96 6.92
CA ARG A 18 4.48 14.17 6.25
C ARG A 18 4.48 15.46 5.41
N ASP A 19 5.57 15.72 4.69
CA ASP A 19 5.74 16.91 3.84
C ASP A 19 6.63 16.59 2.64
N TRP A 20 6.54 17.38 1.59
CA TRP A 20 7.40 17.24 0.43
C TRP A 20 8.88 17.40 0.83
N SER A 21 9.73 16.53 0.27
CA SER A 21 11.17 16.53 0.51
C SER A 21 11.88 17.41 -0.52
N ASP A 22 12.37 18.57 -0.11
CA ASP A 22 13.16 19.45 -0.99
C ASP A 22 14.37 18.74 -1.59
N LYS A 23 14.99 17.84 -0.82
CA LYS A 23 16.13 17.04 -1.27
C LYS A 23 15.76 16.07 -2.40
N LEU A 24 14.65 15.34 -2.27
CA LEU A 24 14.18 14.39 -3.27
C LEU A 24 13.65 15.13 -4.52
N LEU A 25 12.94 16.22 -4.33
CA LEU A 25 12.51 17.07 -5.43
C LEU A 25 13.70 17.59 -6.24
N ALA A 26 14.70 18.18 -5.58
CA ALA A 26 15.90 18.67 -6.25
C ALA A 26 16.66 17.57 -6.99
N ALA A 27 16.74 16.35 -6.44
CA ALA A 27 17.39 15.22 -7.08
C ALA A 27 16.70 14.80 -8.40
N THR A 28 15.44 15.13 -8.57
CA THR A 28 14.65 14.87 -9.80
C THR A 28 14.41 16.12 -10.66
N GLY A 29 15.06 17.23 -10.33
CA GLY A 29 14.92 18.49 -11.06
C GLY A 29 13.59 19.23 -10.81
N LEU A 30 12.90 18.88 -9.72
CA LEU A 30 11.63 19.49 -9.32
C LEU A 30 11.80 20.45 -8.14
N THR A 31 10.78 21.25 -7.92
CA THR A 31 10.68 22.21 -6.81
C THR A 31 9.30 22.13 -6.16
N ARG A 32 9.15 22.66 -4.96
CA ARG A 32 7.85 22.74 -4.27
C ARG A 32 6.77 23.48 -5.08
N ALA A 33 7.15 24.41 -5.95
CA ALA A 33 6.19 25.13 -6.79
C ALA A 33 5.42 24.23 -7.78
N GLN A 34 5.95 23.04 -8.05
CA GLN A 34 5.33 22.05 -8.95
C GLN A 34 4.51 21.02 -8.17
N MET A 35 4.61 21.02 -6.85
CA MET A 35 3.89 20.06 -6.00
C MET A 35 2.51 20.57 -5.61
N PRO A 36 1.49 19.70 -5.59
CA PRO A 36 0.18 20.06 -5.07
C PRO A 36 0.23 20.28 -3.54
N ALA A 37 -0.74 21.04 -3.02
CA ALA A 37 -0.92 21.14 -1.58
C ALA A 37 -1.28 19.76 -1.00
N LEU A 38 -0.67 19.41 0.13
CA LEU A 38 -0.97 18.18 0.86
C LEU A 38 -2.22 18.37 1.74
N VAL A 39 -3.03 17.33 1.82
CA VAL A 39 -4.20 17.26 2.70
C VAL A 39 -4.25 15.90 3.39
N GLU A 40 -4.80 15.85 4.58
CA GLU A 40 -5.10 14.58 5.26
C GLU A 40 -6.36 13.93 4.65
N GLY A 41 -6.50 12.62 4.77
CA GLY A 41 -7.60 11.88 4.16
C GLY A 41 -8.98 12.37 4.60
N SER A 42 -9.13 12.77 5.86
CA SER A 42 -10.37 13.29 6.44
C SER A 42 -10.57 14.81 6.27
N ASP A 43 -9.58 15.52 5.76
CA ASP A 43 -9.70 16.97 5.57
C ASP A 43 -10.59 17.31 4.37
N VAL A 44 -11.23 18.46 4.44
CA VAL A 44 -11.99 19.00 3.30
C VAL A 44 -10.99 19.56 2.29
N SER A 45 -10.83 18.87 1.17
CA SER A 45 -9.97 19.27 0.05
C SER A 45 -10.63 20.29 -0.88
N GLY A 46 -11.93 20.43 -0.80
CA GLY A 46 -12.71 21.34 -1.64
C GLY A 46 -14.22 21.17 -1.46
N THR A 47 -14.95 21.75 -2.38
CA THR A 47 -16.42 21.62 -2.45
C THR A 47 -16.81 21.25 -3.88
N LEU A 48 -17.83 20.42 -4.04
CA LEU A 48 -18.36 20.05 -5.36
C LEU A 48 -18.67 21.30 -6.17
N ARG A 49 -18.22 21.35 -7.39
CA ARG A 49 -18.45 22.46 -8.32
C ARG A 49 -19.95 22.70 -8.51
N ALA A 50 -20.35 23.97 -8.59
CA ALA A 50 -21.77 24.35 -8.70
C ALA A 50 -22.45 23.77 -9.94
N ASP A 51 -21.74 23.75 -11.08
CA ASP A 51 -22.24 23.21 -12.34
C ASP A 51 -22.52 21.69 -12.27
N LEU A 52 -21.65 20.95 -11.57
CA LEU A 52 -21.83 19.51 -11.36
C LEU A 52 -22.95 19.21 -10.34
N ALA A 53 -23.01 19.98 -9.25
CA ALA A 53 -24.07 19.86 -8.27
C ALA A 53 -25.47 20.06 -8.91
N GLN A 54 -25.60 21.10 -9.76
CA GLN A 54 -26.80 21.38 -10.49
C GLN A 54 -27.13 20.25 -11.51
N ARG A 55 -26.12 19.81 -12.27
CA ARG A 55 -26.28 18.73 -13.28
C ARG A 55 -26.74 17.42 -12.65
N TRP A 56 -26.26 17.09 -11.44
CA TRP A 56 -26.60 15.86 -10.74
C TRP A 56 -27.78 15.97 -9.77
N GLY A 57 -28.35 17.18 -9.61
CA GLY A 57 -29.47 17.41 -8.72
C GLY A 57 -29.17 17.20 -7.24
N ILE A 58 -27.91 17.41 -6.82
CA ILE A 58 -27.46 17.25 -5.44
C ILE A 58 -26.91 18.58 -4.90
N PRO A 59 -26.88 18.76 -3.56
CA PRO A 59 -26.28 19.96 -2.98
C PRO A 59 -24.76 20.01 -3.22
N ARG A 60 -24.18 21.20 -3.07
CA ARG A 60 -22.73 21.37 -3.06
C ARG A 60 -22.16 20.80 -1.76
N VAL A 61 -21.74 19.55 -1.81
CA VAL A 61 -21.15 18.84 -0.66
C VAL A 61 -19.64 19.10 -0.55
N PRO A 62 -19.05 19.04 0.65
CA PRO A 62 -17.61 19.02 0.81
C PRO A 62 -17.01 17.76 0.15
N VAL A 63 -15.78 17.88 -0.34
CA VAL A 63 -15.00 16.79 -0.92
C VAL A 63 -13.85 16.52 0.04
N ALA A 64 -13.76 15.32 0.58
CA ALA A 64 -12.66 14.91 1.46
C ALA A 64 -11.38 14.63 0.66
N GLY A 65 -10.25 14.60 1.34
CA GLY A 65 -8.95 14.23 0.77
C GLY A 65 -8.96 12.85 0.14
N GLY A 66 -9.56 11.89 0.81
CA GLY A 66 -9.65 10.50 0.36
C GLY A 66 -8.54 9.61 0.92
N GLY A 67 -7.97 8.74 0.11
CA GLY A 67 -6.86 7.85 0.50
C GLY A 67 -6.33 7.06 -0.66
N GLY A 68 -5.05 6.71 -0.63
CA GLY A 68 -4.48 5.70 -1.50
C GLY A 68 -5.18 4.36 -1.31
N ASP A 69 -5.21 3.50 -2.32
CA ASP A 69 -6.04 2.28 -2.38
C ASP A 69 -5.87 1.35 -1.17
N ASN A 70 -4.63 1.06 -0.77
CA ASN A 70 -4.35 0.20 0.38
C ASN A 70 -4.77 0.86 1.71
N ALA A 71 -4.54 2.16 1.87
CA ALA A 71 -4.95 2.90 3.06
C ALA A 71 -6.48 3.05 3.15
N ALA A 72 -7.16 3.27 2.02
CA ALA A 72 -8.61 3.27 1.93
C ALA A 72 -9.21 1.89 2.23
N THR A 73 -8.61 0.82 1.70
CA THR A 73 -8.97 -0.57 2.02
C THR A 73 -8.82 -0.84 3.53
N ALA A 74 -7.72 -0.38 4.13
CA ALA A 74 -7.50 -0.50 5.58
C ALA A 74 -8.64 0.16 6.38
N CYS A 75 -9.02 1.38 6.00
CA CYS A 75 -10.17 2.07 6.62
C CYS A 75 -11.47 1.27 6.48
N GLY A 76 -11.73 0.75 5.28
CA GLY A 76 -12.93 -0.07 5.00
C GLY A 76 -12.99 -1.37 5.80
N MET A 77 -11.83 -1.94 6.15
CA MET A 77 -11.69 -3.14 6.97
C MET A 77 -11.59 -2.85 8.49
N GLY A 78 -11.65 -1.58 8.90
CA GLY A 78 -11.50 -1.18 10.30
C GLY A 78 -10.07 -1.18 10.82
N VAL A 79 -9.07 -1.28 9.93
CA VAL A 79 -7.64 -1.22 10.27
C VAL A 79 -7.21 0.25 10.33
N MET A 80 -7.59 0.92 11.41
CA MET A 80 -7.41 2.36 11.61
C MET A 80 -6.56 2.71 12.83
N THR A 81 -6.21 1.71 13.63
CA THR A 81 -5.46 1.90 14.87
C THR A 81 -4.15 1.11 14.83
N PRO A 82 -3.07 1.64 15.44
CA PRO A 82 -1.80 0.93 15.54
C PRO A 82 -1.97 -0.48 16.12
N GLY A 83 -1.21 -1.44 15.57
CA GLY A 83 -1.27 -2.85 15.97
C GLY A 83 -2.37 -3.67 15.28
N THR A 84 -3.20 -3.04 14.45
CA THR A 84 -4.14 -3.75 13.57
C THR A 84 -3.57 -3.89 12.16
N GLY A 85 -4.04 -4.91 11.41
CA GLY A 85 -3.54 -5.17 10.07
C GLY A 85 -4.48 -6.05 9.25
N PHE A 86 -4.15 -6.24 8.00
CA PHE A 86 -4.82 -7.20 7.13
C PHE A 86 -3.84 -7.87 6.16
N LEU A 87 -4.24 -9.01 5.65
CA LEU A 87 -3.58 -9.72 4.57
C LEU A 87 -4.49 -9.73 3.34
N SER A 88 -4.00 -9.17 2.24
CA SER A 88 -4.65 -9.28 0.92
C SER A 88 -3.91 -10.30 0.08
N LEU A 89 -4.62 -11.28 -0.44
CA LEU A 89 -4.10 -12.32 -1.31
C LEU A 89 -4.86 -12.32 -2.64
N GLY A 90 -4.18 -11.84 -3.65
CA GLY A 90 -4.57 -11.91 -5.04
C GLY A 90 -3.41 -12.50 -5.85
N THR A 91 -3.28 -12.15 -7.13
CA THR A 91 -2.07 -12.44 -7.94
C THR A 91 -0.82 -12.04 -7.15
N SER A 92 -0.82 -10.83 -6.60
CA SER A 92 0.16 -10.35 -5.61
C SER A 92 -0.39 -10.49 -4.19
N GLY A 93 0.50 -10.42 -3.18
CA GLY A 93 0.14 -10.42 -1.77
C GLY A 93 0.61 -9.15 -1.07
N VAL A 94 -0.20 -8.64 -0.16
CA VAL A 94 0.13 -7.49 0.69
C VAL A 94 -0.20 -7.80 2.14
N LEU A 95 0.78 -7.73 3.00
CA LEU A 95 0.59 -7.66 4.44
C LEU A 95 0.67 -6.21 4.87
N PHE A 96 -0.42 -5.67 5.35
CA PHE A 96 -0.54 -4.28 5.83
C PHE A 96 -0.65 -4.26 7.34
N ALA A 97 0.10 -3.39 8.00
CA ALA A 97 0.03 -3.18 9.44
C ALA A 97 0.06 -1.69 9.78
N ALA A 98 -0.97 -1.20 10.48
CA ALA A 98 -1.01 0.18 10.97
C ALA A 98 -0.01 0.38 12.13
N THR A 99 0.71 1.50 12.12
CA THR A 99 1.74 1.85 13.10
C THR A 99 1.53 3.25 13.65
N GLU A 100 1.90 3.46 14.91
CA GLU A 100 1.78 4.73 15.60
C GLU A 100 2.81 5.77 15.13
N SER A 101 3.93 5.31 14.61
CA SER A 101 5.03 6.17 14.23
C SER A 101 5.69 5.72 12.93
N TYR A 102 6.45 6.63 12.32
CA TYR A 102 7.29 6.32 11.18
C TYR A 102 8.44 5.39 11.63
N ALA A 103 8.39 4.14 11.19
CA ALA A 103 9.36 3.11 11.53
C ALA A 103 9.83 2.37 10.26
N PRO A 104 10.70 2.99 9.43
CA PRO A 104 11.17 2.37 8.20
C PRO A 104 12.04 1.15 8.48
N ASN A 105 11.84 0.07 7.72
CA ASN A 105 12.66 -1.13 7.77
C ASN A 105 13.13 -1.47 6.34
N THR A 106 14.13 -0.73 5.89
CA THR A 106 14.71 -0.89 4.55
C THR A 106 15.57 -2.14 4.43
N GLY A 107 16.09 -2.65 5.55
CA GLY A 107 16.91 -3.88 5.57
C GLY A 107 16.13 -5.12 5.13
N ASP A 108 14.85 -5.18 5.49
CA ASP A 108 13.95 -6.29 5.13
C ASP A 108 12.99 -5.91 3.98
N ALA A 109 13.27 -4.82 3.25
CA ALA A 109 12.43 -4.32 2.14
C ALA A 109 10.96 -4.08 2.52
N VAL A 110 10.70 -3.70 3.77
CA VAL A 110 9.36 -3.35 4.24
C VAL A 110 9.07 -1.89 3.89
N HIS A 111 8.01 -1.67 3.14
CA HIS A 111 7.53 -0.32 2.82
C HIS A 111 6.94 0.34 4.06
N THR A 112 7.15 1.66 4.19
CA THR A 112 6.53 2.47 5.24
C THR A 112 5.95 3.73 4.61
N PHE A 113 4.65 3.93 4.78
CA PHE A 113 3.89 5.04 4.20
C PHE A 113 3.04 5.74 5.26
N CYS A 114 2.53 6.93 4.92
CA CYS A 114 1.47 7.56 5.69
C CYS A 114 0.16 6.76 5.53
N HIS A 115 -0.60 6.62 6.61
CA HIS A 115 -1.97 6.10 6.54
C HIS A 115 -2.93 7.23 6.13
N ALA A 116 -4.14 6.89 5.62
CA ALA A 116 -5.21 7.84 5.38
C ALA A 116 -5.79 8.44 6.69
N ILE A 117 -5.51 7.80 7.81
CA ILE A 117 -5.82 8.34 9.15
C ILE A 117 -4.73 9.34 9.54
N PRO A 118 -5.09 10.57 9.96
CA PRO A 118 -4.13 11.59 10.37
C PRO A 118 -3.14 11.10 11.43
N ALA A 119 -1.90 11.58 11.36
CA ALA A 119 -0.83 11.25 12.30
C ALA A 119 -0.58 9.74 12.52
N THR A 120 -0.95 8.91 11.54
CA THR A 120 -0.79 7.45 11.55
C THR A 120 0.03 7.03 10.33
N TRP A 121 0.80 5.98 10.49
CA TRP A 121 1.58 5.35 9.41
C TRP A 121 1.16 3.91 9.24
N HIS A 122 1.69 3.27 8.21
CA HIS A 122 1.58 1.83 8.06
C HIS A 122 2.84 1.24 7.43
N GLN A 123 3.06 -0.01 7.70
CA GLN A 123 4.06 -0.82 7.03
C GLN A 123 3.38 -1.80 6.08
N MET A 124 4.05 -2.10 4.97
CA MET A 124 3.61 -3.12 4.02
C MET A 124 4.76 -4.05 3.65
N GLY A 125 4.52 -5.36 3.83
CA GLY A 125 5.24 -6.40 3.12
C GLY A 125 4.51 -6.71 1.82
N VAL A 126 5.22 -6.66 0.69
CA VAL A 126 4.62 -6.90 -0.62
C VAL A 126 5.33 -8.06 -1.31
N ILE A 127 4.55 -9.00 -1.83
CA ILE A 127 5.01 -10.09 -2.68
C ILE A 127 4.30 -10.00 -4.03
N LEU A 128 5.05 -9.93 -5.12
CA LEU A 128 4.49 -9.71 -6.46
C LEU A 128 3.81 -10.94 -7.05
N SER A 129 4.10 -12.13 -6.51
CA SER A 129 3.48 -13.38 -6.92
C SER A 129 3.07 -14.16 -5.68
N ALA A 130 1.81 -14.05 -5.29
CA ALA A 130 1.20 -14.76 -4.16
C ALA A 130 0.37 -15.95 -4.67
N SER A 131 -0.92 -15.78 -4.96
CA SER A 131 -1.74 -16.85 -5.52
C SER A 131 -1.33 -17.23 -6.95
N ASP A 132 -0.66 -16.34 -7.68
CA ASP A 132 -0.08 -16.67 -8.98
C ASP A 132 1.01 -17.76 -8.89
N SER A 133 1.76 -17.80 -7.80
CA SER A 133 2.71 -18.89 -7.54
C SER A 133 2.02 -20.24 -7.40
N MET A 134 0.81 -20.28 -6.84
CA MET A 134 0.00 -21.52 -6.75
C MET A 134 -0.53 -21.92 -8.12
N SER A 135 -0.95 -20.98 -8.96
CA SER A 135 -1.37 -21.22 -10.34
C SER A 135 -0.22 -21.83 -11.14
N TRP A 136 0.96 -21.25 -11.06
CA TRP A 136 2.15 -21.78 -11.72
C TRP A 136 2.53 -23.17 -11.21
N LEU A 137 2.47 -23.42 -9.89
CA LEU A 137 2.73 -24.75 -9.34
C LEU A 137 1.71 -25.77 -9.84
N SER A 138 0.45 -25.38 -9.98
CA SER A 138 -0.62 -26.18 -10.56
C SER A 138 -0.29 -26.58 -12.00
N GLU A 139 0.18 -25.64 -12.81
CA GLU A 139 0.56 -25.89 -14.22
C GLU A 139 1.71 -26.90 -14.34
N ILE A 140 2.80 -26.71 -13.59
CA ILE A 140 3.98 -27.60 -13.71
C ILE A 140 3.77 -28.98 -13.09
N THR A 141 2.86 -29.13 -12.12
CA THR A 141 2.57 -30.42 -11.47
C THR A 141 1.38 -31.15 -12.09
N GLY A 142 0.56 -30.46 -12.87
CA GLY A 142 -0.71 -30.97 -13.38
C GLY A 142 -1.76 -31.25 -12.30
N ARG A 143 -1.59 -30.68 -11.09
CA ARG A 143 -2.52 -30.83 -9.97
C ARG A 143 -3.37 -29.57 -9.80
N ALA A 144 -4.62 -29.71 -9.39
CA ALA A 144 -5.48 -28.59 -9.08
C ALA A 144 -4.99 -27.85 -7.81
N VAL A 145 -5.16 -26.51 -7.79
CA VAL A 145 -4.76 -25.67 -6.64
C VAL A 145 -5.34 -26.15 -5.30
N PRO A 146 -6.62 -26.55 -5.18
CA PRO A 146 -7.15 -27.11 -3.94
C PRO A 146 -6.42 -28.38 -3.46
N ASP A 147 -6.03 -29.25 -4.39
CA ASP A 147 -5.29 -30.47 -4.06
C ASP A 147 -3.89 -30.15 -3.52
N LEU A 148 -3.22 -29.15 -4.12
CA LEU A 148 -1.93 -28.67 -3.66
C LEU A 148 -2.04 -28.01 -2.27
N ALA A 149 -3.06 -27.21 -2.06
CA ALA A 149 -3.32 -26.58 -0.75
C ALA A 149 -3.59 -27.63 0.34
N GLY A 150 -4.29 -28.72 0.00
CA GLY A 150 -4.55 -29.83 0.91
C GLY A 150 -3.31 -30.65 1.32
N LEU A 151 -2.17 -30.44 0.64
CA LEU A 151 -0.89 -31.07 1.03
C LEU A 151 -0.14 -30.28 2.11
N VAL A 152 -0.56 -29.04 2.36
CA VAL A 152 0.07 -28.22 3.41
C VAL A 152 -0.40 -28.74 4.76
N PRO A 153 0.51 -29.16 5.66
CA PRO A 153 0.11 -29.61 6.99
C PRO A 153 -0.48 -28.46 7.80
N ASP A 154 -1.44 -28.75 8.70
CA ASP A 154 -2.04 -27.77 9.59
C ASP A 154 -1.01 -27.10 10.52
N ASP A 155 0.05 -27.84 10.87
CA ASP A 155 1.20 -27.30 11.61
C ASP A 155 2.35 -27.00 10.66
N VAL A 156 2.44 -25.77 10.22
CA VAL A 156 3.56 -25.22 9.43
C VAL A 156 4.75 -24.78 10.28
N GLY A 157 4.86 -25.27 11.50
CA GLY A 157 5.83 -25.06 12.59
C GLY A 157 7.10 -24.25 12.30
N ALA A 158 7.93 -24.61 11.35
CA ALA A 158 9.12 -23.85 10.97
C ALA A 158 9.08 -23.48 9.48
N PRO A 159 9.67 -22.34 9.10
CA PRO A 159 9.87 -22.03 7.68
C PRO A 159 10.59 -23.18 6.98
N SER A 160 10.09 -23.59 5.83
CA SER A 160 10.76 -24.61 5.00
C SER A 160 12.19 -24.14 4.70
N PRO A 161 13.20 -24.99 4.89
CA PRO A 161 14.58 -24.70 4.48
C PRO A 161 14.70 -24.58 2.94
N VAL A 162 13.69 -25.02 2.20
CA VAL A 162 13.61 -24.91 0.74
C VAL A 162 12.64 -23.78 0.41
N GLY A 163 13.20 -22.59 0.12
CA GLY A 163 12.44 -21.49 -0.47
C GLY A 163 12.17 -21.79 -1.93
N PHE A 164 10.89 -21.90 -2.31
CA PHE A 164 10.49 -22.01 -3.70
C PHE A 164 10.11 -20.62 -4.22
N LEU A 165 10.96 -20.07 -5.09
CA LEU A 165 10.72 -18.77 -5.72
C LEU A 165 10.51 -19.00 -7.21
N PRO A 166 9.34 -18.64 -7.75
CA PRO A 166 9.12 -18.65 -9.20
C PRO A 166 10.19 -17.80 -9.91
N PRO A 167 10.60 -18.16 -11.15
CA PRO A 167 11.69 -17.47 -11.86
C PRO A 167 11.54 -15.95 -11.97
N TRP A 168 10.32 -15.43 -12.08
CA TRP A 168 10.05 -13.98 -12.12
C TRP A 168 10.24 -13.27 -10.77
N PHE A 169 10.24 -13.99 -9.67
CA PHE A 169 10.52 -13.43 -8.35
C PHE A 169 12.02 -13.07 -8.21
N LEU A 170 12.89 -13.85 -8.85
CA LEU A 170 14.33 -13.62 -8.82
C LEU A 170 14.77 -12.39 -9.63
N ALA A 171 13.94 -11.94 -10.57
CA ALA A 171 14.24 -10.76 -11.38
C ALA A 171 14.13 -9.43 -10.61
N LEU A 172 13.48 -9.44 -9.43
CA LEU A 172 13.22 -8.26 -8.61
C LEU A 172 14.00 -8.25 -7.29
N SER A 173 14.77 -9.31 -7.00
CA SER A 173 15.67 -9.31 -5.86
C SER A 173 16.87 -8.40 -6.15
N PRO A 174 17.20 -7.42 -5.29
CA PRO A 174 18.44 -6.67 -5.46
C PRO A 174 19.59 -7.67 -5.47
N ARG A 175 20.36 -7.66 -6.56
CA ARG A 175 21.61 -8.42 -6.59
C ARG A 175 22.56 -7.76 -5.58
N ASN A 176 23.03 -8.55 -4.62
CA ASN A 176 24.15 -8.17 -3.75
C ASN A 176 25.35 -7.70 -4.56
#